data_dfe9274ec9ae061f9c05632c2c9558a1
#
_entry.id   dfe9274ec9ae061f9c05632c2c9558a1
#
_cell.length_a   1.000
_cell.length_b   1.000
_cell.length_c   1.000
_cell.angle_alpha   90.00
_cell.angle_beta   90.00
_cell.angle_gamma   90.00
#
_symmetry.space_group_name_H-M   'P 1'
#
loop_
_entity.id
_entity.type
_entity.pdbx_description
1 polymer ?
#
loop_
_entity_poly.entity_id
_entity_poly.type
_entity_poly.pdbx_seq_one_letter_code
_entity_poly.pdbx_strand_id
1 'polypeptide(L)'
;MKLFEKLFRPRPPIRDRAGLADFIDAQSAFIVQKGIYEYSRARAGHYSKVLFAEEGFTRSVEHARWQAFPLGLAMVGEMVDGVLRPHAGADRRAVLDQVISVVLSVFDRYPVPPSIGEPGWQEARRELQQRLDLVGGHAPKRVMDIPEPLAESYFAMMPIHEKLRGRDFQTTRNYLRVSLCNIYDELIDRIDAPAVTEALLKSGAV
;
A
#
# COMPACT_ATOMS: atom_id res chain seq x y z
N MET A 1 -34.04 11.88 4.39
CA MET A 1 -33.66 10.81 5.33
C MET A 1 -32.77 9.74 4.71
N LYS A 2 -32.88 9.35 3.43
CA LYS A 2 -32.08 8.29 2.78
C LYS A 2 -30.60 8.66 2.48
N LEU A 3 -30.19 9.92 2.54
CA LEU A 3 -28.80 10.34 2.26
C LEU A 3 -27.86 10.11 3.46
N PHE A 4 -28.40 10.23 4.69
CA PHE A 4 -27.65 10.00 5.93
C PHE A 4 -27.39 8.51 6.20
N GLU A 5 -28.26 7.61 5.78
CA GLU A 5 -28.05 6.16 5.92
C GLU A 5 -26.91 5.61 5.05
N LYS A 6 -26.58 6.28 3.93
CA LYS A 6 -25.44 5.90 3.07
C LYS A 6 -24.08 6.27 3.65
N LEU A 7 -24.03 7.29 4.52
CA LEU A 7 -22.80 7.78 5.17
C LEU A 7 -22.37 6.92 6.38
N PHE A 8 -23.29 6.13 6.94
CA PHE A 8 -23.07 5.31 8.15
C PHE A 8 -23.22 3.80 7.90
N ARG A 9 -23.17 3.34 6.64
CA ARG A 9 -23.10 1.89 6.43
C ARG A 9 -21.74 1.37 6.93
N PRO A 10 -21.74 0.48 7.93
CA PRO A 10 -20.51 -0.16 8.35
C PRO A 10 -19.88 -0.86 7.14
N ARG A 11 -18.59 -0.64 6.93
CA ARG A 11 -17.88 -1.31 5.85
C ARG A 11 -17.99 -2.84 6.06
N PRO A 12 -18.12 -3.64 4.99
CA PRO A 12 -18.29 -5.07 5.14
C PRO A 12 -17.10 -5.70 5.85
N PRO A 13 -17.31 -6.73 6.66
CA PRO A 13 -16.22 -7.48 7.29
C PRO A 13 -15.38 -8.20 6.23
N ILE A 14 -14.08 -8.35 6.51
CA ILE A 14 -13.13 -9.08 5.66
C ILE A 14 -13.02 -10.51 6.20
N ARG A 15 -13.48 -11.50 5.42
CA ARG A 15 -13.55 -12.90 5.84
C ARG A 15 -12.94 -13.89 4.87
N ASP A 16 -12.55 -13.41 3.68
CA ASP A 16 -12.05 -14.25 2.60
C ASP A 16 -10.93 -13.58 1.82
N ARG A 17 -10.36 -14.33 0.88
CA ARG A 17 -9.28 -13.88 0.00
C ARG A 17 -9.67 -12.66 -0.85
N ALA A 18 -10.89 -12.61 -1.35
CA ALA A 18 -11.34 -11.53 -2.24
C ALA A 18 -11.48 -10.22 -1.46
N GLY A 19 -12.15 -10.24 -0.29
CA GLY A 19 -12.27 -9.09 0.58
C GLY A 19 -10.90 -8.58 1.08
N LEU A 20 -9.95 -9.49 1.35
CA LEU A 20 -8.59 -9.13 1.70
C LEU A 20 -7.86 -8.45 0.53
N ALA A 21 -7.98 -8.99 -0.70
CA ALA A 21 -7.39 -8.39 -1.89
C ALA A 21 -7.93 -6.99 -2.16
N ASP A 22 -9.24 -6.79 -2.03
CA ASP A 22 -9.88 -5.49 -2.22
C ASP A 22 -9.45 -4.47 -1.14
N PHE A 23 -9.25 -4.93 0.10
CA PHE A 23 -8.70 -4.08 1.16
C PHE A 23 -7.26 -3.67 0.84
N ILE A 24 -6.39 -4.62 0.51
CA ILE A 24 -4.98 -4.36 0.16
C ILE A 24 -4.91 -3.36 -1.00
N ASP A 25 -5.70 -3.56 -2.05
CA ASP A 25 -5.77 -2.68 -3.21
C ASP A 25 -6.14 -1.25 -2.82
N ALA A 26 -7.29 -1.09 -2.17
CA ALA A 26 -7.81 0.22 -1.77
C ALA A 26 -6.84 0.98 -0.86
N GLN A 27 -6.24 0.31 0.12
CA GLN A 27 -5.38 0.95 1.10
C GLN A 27 -3.98 1.26 0.54
N SER A 28 -3.44 0.40 -0.33
CA SER A 28 -2.17 0.66 -1.01
C SER A 28 -2.31 1.84 -1.99
N ALA A 29 -3.40 1.88 -2.75
CA ALA A 29 -3.70 3.02 -3.62
C ALA A 29 -3.90 4.31 -2.80
N PHE A 30 -4.62 4.24 -1.68
CA PHE A 30 -4.88 5.40 -0.81
C PHE A 30 -3.59 6.00 -0.24
N ILE A 31 -2.72 5.18 0.40
CA ILE A 31 -1.50 5.69 1.04
C ILE A 31 -0.56 6.34 0.02
N VAL A 32 -0.47 5.77 -1.18
CA VAL A 32 0.39 6.28 -2.25
C VAL A 32 -0.21 7.52 -2.92
N GLN A 33 -1.45 7.44 -3.38
CA GLN A 33 -2.08 8.53 -4.13
C GLN A 33 -2.24 9.76 -3.26
N LYS A 34 -2.78 9.62 -2.06
CA LYS A 34 -2.96 10.73 -1.14
C LYS A 34 -1.62 11.36 -0.76
N GLY A 35 -0.61 10.54 -0.43
CA GLY A 35 0.70 11.04 -0.03
C GLY A 35 1.37 11.86 -1.11
N ILE A 36 1.41 11.36 -2.35
CA ILE A 36 2.05 12.07 -3.48
C ILE A 36 1.24 13.31 -3.87
N TYR A 37 -0.09 13.18 -3.96
CA TYR A 37 -0.95 14.29 -4.37
C TYR A 37 -0.93 15.44 -3.34
N GLU A 38 -1.15 15.14 -2.05
CA GLU A 38 -1.19 16.18 -1.01
C GLU A 38 0.18 16.82 -0.80
N TYR A 39 1.26 16.05 -0.88
CA TYR A 39 2.61 16.60 -0.84
C TYR A 39 2.84 17.56 -2.01
N SER A 40 2.52 17.15 -3.24
CA SER A 40 2.68 17.95 -4.44
C SER A 40 1.86 19.24 -4.36
N ARG A 41 0.62 19.15 -3.88
CA ARG A 41 -0.27 20.27 -3.68
C ARG A 41 0.26 21.26 -2.63
N ALA A 42 0.74 20.74 -1.49
CA ALA A 42 1.30 21.56 -0.42
C ALA A 42 2.56 22.32 -0.90
N ARG A 43 3.44 21.64 -1.64
CA ARG A 43 4.66 22.28 -2.20
C ARG A 43 4.36 23.29 -3.31
N ALA A 44 3.33 23.06 -4.10
CA ALA A 44 2.87 24.00 -5.11
C ALA A 44 2.23 25.27 -4.52
N GLY A 45 1.69 25.20 -3.30
CA GLY A 45 1.09 26.33 -2.59
C GLY A 45 0.02 27.03 -3.41
N HIS A 46 0.14 28.35 -3.55
CA HIS A 46 -0.80 29.18 -4.33
C HIS A 46 -0.84 28.82 -5.82
N TYR A 47 0.24 28.26 -6.36
CA TYR A 47 0.34 27.86 -7.76
C TYR A 47 -0.23 26.47 -8.03
N SER A 48 -0.77 25.79 -7.03
CA SER A 48 -1.24 24.41 -7.18
C SER A 48 -2.23 24.23 -8.32
N LYS A 49 -3.22 25.12 -8.47
CA LYS A 49 -4.20 25.08 -9.56
C LYS A 49 -3.55 25.19 -10.94
N VAL A 50 -2.54 26.04 -11.07
CA VAL A 50 -1.82 26.26 -12.33
C VAL A 50 -0.97 25.04 -12.65
N LEU A 51 -0.16 24.57 -11.69
CA LEU A 51 0.71 23.42 -11.90
C LEU A 51 -0.07 22.12 -12.20
N PHE A 52 -1.19 21.88 -11.51
CA PHE A 52 -2.03 20.70 -11.79
C PHE A 52 -2.85 20.83 -13.10
N ALA A 53 -2.89 22.00 -13.74
CA ALA A 53 -3.40 22.17 -15.08
C ALA A 53 -2.32 21.93 -16.17
N GLU A 54 -1.04 21.89 -15.80
CA GLU A 54 0.06 21.61 -16.71
C GLU A 54 0.21 20.10 -16.93
N GLU A 55 0.14 19.67 -18.17
CA GLU A 55 0.23 18.26 -18.56
C GLU A 55 1.55 17.61 -18.12
N GLY A 56 2.67 18.33 -18.21
CA GLY A 56 3.99 17.83 -17.78
C GLY A 56 4.04 17.53 -16.29
N PHE A 57 3.45 18.40 -15.45
CA PHE A 57 3.40 18.18 -14.02
C PHE A 57 2.45 17.03 -13.65
N THR A 58 1.30 16.95 -14.27
CA THR A 58 0.32 15.87 -14.05
C THR A 58 0.91 14.51 -14.42
N ARG A 59 1.62 14.43 -15.55
CA ARG A 59 2.37 13.20 -15.92
C ARG A 59 3.42 12.83 -14.89
N SER A 60 4.14 13.79 -14.31
CA SER A 60 5.14 13.54 -13.28
C SER A 60 4.50 13.00 -11.98
N VAL A 61 3.35 13.54 -11.59
CA VAL A 61 2.57 13.06 -10.44
C VAL A 61 2.08 11.63 -10.69
N GLU A 62 1.58 11.34 -11.88
CA GLU A 62 1.11 10.01 -12.27
C GLU A 62 2.27 9.00 -12.29
N HIS A 63 3.40 9.36 -12.88
CA HIS A 63 4.61 8.53 -12.87
C HIS A 63 5.05 8.19 -11.45
N ALA A 64 5.15 9.18 -10.57
CA ALA A 64 5.51 9.00 -9.17
C ALA A 64 4.55 8.05 -8.43
N ARG A 65 3.24 8.15 -8.71
CA ARG A 65 2.23 7.25 -8.14
C ARG A 65 2.46 5.79 -8.54
N TRP A 66 2.73 5.53 -9.81
CA TRP A 66 2.98 4.19 -10.30
C TRP A 66 4.32 3.61 -9.80
N GLN A 67 5.36 4.44 -9.71
CA GLN A 67 6.62 4.02 -9.08
C GLN A 67 6.46 3.66 -7.60
N ALA A 68 5.65 4.41 -6.85
CA ALA A 68 5.46 4.20 -5.43
C ALA A 68 4.40 3.12 -5.10
N PHE A 69 3.56 2.71 -6.04
CA PHE A 69 2.48 1.75 -5.80
C PHE A 69 2.99 0.41 -5.24
N PRO A 70 4.08 -0.19 -5.76
CA PRO A 70 4.66 -1.41 -5.17
C PRO A 70 5.11 -1.22 -3.72
N LEU A 71 5.58 -0.02 -3.34
CA LEU A 71 5.95 0.27 -1.94
C LEU A 71 4.71 0.32 -1.03
N GLY A 72 3.60 0.86 -1.53
CA GLY A 72 2.31 0.82 -0.84
C GLY A 72 1.85 -0.62 -0.59
N LEU A 73 1.90 -1.45 -1.63
CA LEU A 73 1.58 -2.87 -1.55
C LEU A 73 2.48 -3.62 -0.56
N ALA A 74 3.78 -3.33 -0.56
CA ALA A 74 4.73 -3.94 0.38
C ALA A 74 4.39 -3.58 1.84
N MET A 75 4.11 -2.30 2.13
CA MET A 75 3.76 -1.85 3.48
C MET A 75 2.45 -2.48 3.97
N VAL A 76 1.41 -2.46 3.14
CA VAL A 76 0.10 -3.02 3.51
C VAL A 76 0.18 -4.55 3.60
N GLY A 77 0.91 -5.21 2.71
CA GLY A 77 1.12 -6.67 2.73
C GLY A 77 1.87 -7.14 3.99
N GLU A 78 2.95 -6.46 4.38
CA GLU A 78 3.69 -6.75 5.63
C GLU A 78 2.80 -6.55 6.86
N MET A 79 1.99 -5.49 6.88
CA MET A 79 1.03 -5.23 7.95
C MET A 79 -0.02 -6.34 8.05
N VAL A 80 -0.58 -6.78 6.93
CA VAL A 80 -1.56 -7.89 6.87
C VAL A 80 -0.94 -9.19 7.37
N ASP A 81 0.29 -9.54 6.95
CA ASP A 81 0.99 -10.71 7.49
C ASP A 81 1.13 -10.61 9.01
N GLY A 82 1.49 -9.44 9.53
CA GLY A 82 1.60 -9.22 10.97
C GLY A 82 0.31 -9.51 11.75
N VAL A 83 -0.84 -9.19 11.16
CA VAL A 83 -2.17 -9.44 11.74
C VAL A 83 -2.56 -10.93 11.66
N LEU A 84 -2.28 -11.59 10.55
CA LEU A 84 -2.65 -13.00 10.34
C LEU A 84 -1.70 -13.98 11.02
N ARG A 85 -0.46 -13.62 11.21
CA ARG A 85 0.62 -14.46 11.75
C ARG A 85 0.28 -15.14 13.09
N PRO A 86 -0.37 -14.48 14.08
CA PRO A 86 -0.79 -15.13 15.33
C PRO A 86 -1.82 -16.24 15.15
N HIS A 87 -2.57 -16.24 14.04
CA HIS A 87 -3.61 -17.21 13.73
C HIS A 87 -3.13 -18.37 12.86
N ALA A 88 -1.88 -18.29 12.36
CA ALA A 88 -1.33 -19.28 11.43
C ALA A 88 -0.78 -20.56 12.09
N GLY A 89 -0.49 -20.53 13.39
CA GLY A 89 0.08 -21.68 14.10
C GLY A 89 1.34 -22.25 13.44
N ALA A 90 1.32 -23.53 13.09
CA ALA A 90 2.42 -24.21 12.39
C ALA A 90 2.51 -23.83 10.91
N ASP A 91 1.42 -23.33 10.31
CA ASP A 91 1.31 -23.04 8.87
C ASP A 91 1.77 -21.61 8.51
N ARG A 92 2.55 -21.00 9.40
CA ARG A 92 3.00 -19.61 9.27
C ARG A 92 3.61 -19.28 7.90
N ARG A 93 4.46 -20.15 7.35
CA ARG A 93 5.06 -19.94 6.03
C ARG A 93 4.01 -20.02 4.94
N ALA A 94 3.11 -21.00 4.99
CA ALA A 94 2.03 -21.14 4.02
C ALA A 94 1.09 -19.93 4.01
N VAL A 95 0.76 -19.37 5.19
CA VAL A 95 -0.05 -18.14 5.27
C VAL A 95 0.67 -16.96 4.64
N LEU A 96 1.96 -16.76 4.91
CA LEU A 96 2.75 -15.70 4.27
C LEU A 96 2.77 -15.87 2.74
N ASP A 97 3.00 -17.08 2.23
CA ASP A 97 3.00 -17.36 0.78
C ASP A 97 1.65 -17.00 0.14
N GLN A 98 0.54 -17.27 0.85
CA GLN A 98 -0.78 -16.85 0.40
C GLN A 98 -0.99 -15.32 0.45
N VAL A 99 -0.50 -14.64 1.49
CA VAL A 99 -0.53 -13.17 1.54
C VAL A 99 0.26 -12.58 0.37
N ILE A 100 1.46 -13.09 0.09
CA ILE A 100 2.28 -12.68 -1.07
C ILE A 100 1.49 -12.90 -2.37
N SER A 101 0.86 -14.07 -2.53
CA SER A 101 0.04 -14.37 -3.69
C SER A 101 -1.14 -13.40 -3.86
N VAL A 102 -1.78 -12.99 -2.77
CA VAL A 102 -2.86 -11.97 -2.80
C VAL A 102 -2.30 -10.62 -3.23
N VAL A 103 -1.20 -10.16 -2.62
CA VAL A 103 -0.57 -8.88 -2.95
C VAL A 103 -0.15 -8.82 -4.42
N LEU A 104 0.48 -9.89 -4.93
CA LEU A 104 0.86 -9.97 -6.34
C LEU A 104 -0.36 -10.02 -7.26
N SER A 105 -1.44 -10.70 -6.86
CA SER A 105 -2.68 -10.69 -7.63
C SER A 105 -3.31 -9.30 -7.71
N VAL A 106 -3.16 -8.47 -6.68
CA VAL A 106 -3.58 -7.06 -6.70
C VAL A 106 -2.71 -6.25 -7.64
N PHE A 107 -1.38 -6.43 -7.58
CA PHE A 107 -0.46 -5.78 -8.51
C PHE A 107 -0.83 -6.10 -9.98
N ASP A 108 -1.11 -7.35 -10.26
CA ASP A 108 -1.44 -7.87 -11.60
C ASP A 108 -2.83 -7.43 -12.12
N ARG A 109 -3.68 -6.80 -11.30
CA ARG A 109 -4.94 -6.16 -11.74
C ARG A 109 -4.71 -4.96 -12.66
N TYR A 110 -3.55 -4.33 -12.57
CA TYR A 110 -3.27 -3.07 -13.26
C TYR A 110 -2.52 -3.31 -14.56
N PRO A 111 -2.92 -2.64 -15.64
CA PRO A 111 -2.15 -2.67 -16.88
C PRO A 111 -0.79 -2.00 -16.67
N VAL A 112 0.18 -2.38 -17.50
CA VAL A 112 1.51 -1.75 -17.46
C VAL A 112 1.39 -0.25 -17.70
N PRO A 113 1.80 0.60 -16.72
CA PRO A 113 1.73 2.03 -16.90
C PRO A 113 2.69 2.48 -18.00
N PRO A 114 2.22 3.26 -19.01
CA PRO A 114 3.08 3.72 -20.11
C PRO A 114 4.33 4.46 -19.64
N SER A 115 4.25 5.18 -18.52
CA SER A 115 5.36 5.93 -17.95
C SER A 115 6.44 5.06 -17.29
N ILE A 116 6.15 3.78 -17.01
CA ILE A 116 7.08 2.81 -16.40
C ILE A 116 7.62 1.85 -17.48
N GLY A 117 6.73 1.39 -18.37
CA GLY A 117 7.04 0.40 -19.39
C GLY A 117 7.15 -1.02 -18.85
N GLU A 118 7.05 -2.01 -19.76
CA GLU A 118 7.03 -3.44 -19.40
C GLU A 118 8.24 -3.88 -18.56
N PRO A 119 9.50 -3.57 -18.95
CA PRO A 119 10.66 -4.02 -18.17
C PRO A 119 10.66 -3.48 -16.74
N GLY A 120 10.34 -2.19 -16.57
CA GLY A 120 10.29 -1.55 -15.25
C GLY A 120 9.16 -2.09 -14.38
N TRP A 121 8.00 -2.40 -14.98
CA TRP A 121 6.87 -2.96 -14.26
C TRP A 121 7.13 -4.39 -13.79
N GLN A 122 7.75 -5.21 -14.62
CA GLN A 122 8.16 -6.56 -14.24
C GLN A 122 9.25 -6.56 -13.16
N GLU A 123 10.20 -5.63 -13.22
CA GLU A 123 11.20 -5.45 -12.15
C GLU A 123 10.53 -5.07 -10.83
N ALA A 124 9.63 -4.09 -10.84
CA ALA A 124 8.88 -3.66 -9.65
C ALA A 124 8.09 -4.81 -9.03
N ARG A 125 7.52 -5.70 -9.85
CA ARG A 125 6.84 -6.92 -9.39
C ARG A 125 7.79 -7.89 -8.69
N ARG A 126 8.98 -8.12 -9.27
CA ARG A 126 10.00 -9.00 -8.67
C ARG A 126 10.51 -8.44 -7.34
N GLU A 127 10.80 -7.15 -7.29
CA GLU A 127 11.24 -6.48 -6.06
C GLU A 127 10.16 -6.53 -4.97
N LEU A 128 8.89 -6.33 -5.33
CA LEU A 128 7.77 -6.45 -4.40
C LEU A 128 7.72 -7.86 -3.79
N GLN A 129 7.79 -8.90 -4.61
CA GLN A 129 7.81 -10.29 -4.15
C GLN A 129 8.99 -10.55 -3.21
N GLN A 130 10.21 -10.18 -3.61
CA GLN A 130 11.42 -10.37 -2.79
C GLN A 130 11.31 -9.67 -1.43
N ARG A 131 10.77 -8.45 -1.38
CA ARG A 131 10.54 -7.73 -0.11
C ARG A 131 9.61 -8.50 0.81
N LEU A 132 8.49 -8.98 0.28
CA LEU A 132 7.51 -9.74 1.06
C LEU A 132 8.07 -11.09 1.53
N ASP A 133 8.88 -11.75 0.71
CA ASP A 133 9.57 -12.98 1.12
C ASP A 133 10.48 -12.76 2.34
N LEU A 134 11.15 -11.62 2.42
CA LEU A 134 12.01 -11.26 3.57
C LEU A 134 11.24 -11.06 4.87
N VAL A 135 9.94 -10.73 4.80
CA VAL A 135 9.06 -10.57 5.98
C VAL A 135 9.02 -11.84 6.82
N GLY A 136 9.10 -13.02 6.17
CA GLY A 136 9.14 -14.31 6.86
C GLY A 136 10.35 -14.52 7.78
N GLY A 137 11.46 -13.83 7.49
CA GLY A 137 12.74 -13.99 8.18
C GLY A 137 12.87 -13.24 9.51
N HIS A 138 11.92 -12.40 9.88
CA HIS A 138 11.99 -11.60 11.11
C HIS A 138 10.68 -11.61 11.91
N ALA A 139 10.76 -11.18 13.18
CA ALA A 139 9.58 -10.96 13.99
C ALA A 139 8.68 -9.87 13.39
N PRO A 140 7.35 -9.89 13.63
CA PRO A 140 6.46 -8.82 13.20
C PRO A 140 6.95 -7.47 13.71
N LYS A 141 7.03 -6.49 12.82
CA LYS A 141 7.33 -5.11 13.21
C LYS A 141 6.10 -4.44 13.80
N ARG A 142 6.34 -3.43 14.65
CA ARG A 142 5.26 -2.51 14.97
C ARG A 142 4.82 -1.80 13.69
N VAL A 143 3.53 -1.59 13.54
CA VAL A 143 2.96 -1.02 12.30
C VAL A 143 3.64 0.30 11.91
N MET A 144 3.92 1.16 12.90
CA MET A 144 4.60 2.43 12.68
C MET A 144 6.05 2.31 12.19
N ASP A 145 6.68 1.14 12.32
CA ASP A 145 8.07 0.90 11.91
C ASP A 145 8.17 0.21 10.52
N ILE A 146 7.06 -0.30 10.00
CA ILE A 146 7.01 -0.93 8.66
C ILE A 146 7.47 0.03 7.55
N PRO A 147 7.06 1.32 7.52
CA PRO A 147 7.50 2.25 6.49
C PRO A 147 8.98 2.64 6.54
N GLU A 148 9.67 2.44 7.68
CA GLU A 148 11.03 2.96 7.88
C GLU A 148 12.02 2.61 6.76
N PRO A 149 12.17 1.34 6.34
CA PRO A 149 13.11 0.98 5.29
C PRO A 149 12.68 1.44 3.88
N LEU A 150 11.45 1.92 3.72
CA LEU A 150 10.87 2.30 2.43
C LEU A 150 10.72 3.83 2.28
N ALA A 151 10.81 4.57 3.39
CA ALA A 151 10.51 6.00 3.41
C ALA A 151 11.44 6.84 2.52
N GLU A 152 12.73 6.51 2.45
CA GLU A 152 13.69 7.22 1.60
C GLU A 152 13.38 6.97 0.11
N SER A 153 13.15 5.72 -0.28
CA SER A 153 12.78 5.37 -1.66
C SER A 153 11.46 6.05 -2.04
N TYR A 154 10.47 6.02 -1.16
CA TYR A 154 9.19 6.70 -1.40
C TYR A 154 9.39 8.22 -1.57
N PHE A 155 10.19 8.84 -0.72
CA PHE A 155 10.47 10.28 -0.80
C PHE A 155 11.24 10.65 -2.07
N ALA A 156 12.16 9.80 -2.53
CA ALA A 156 12.89 10.02 -3.77
C ALA A 156 12.00 10.07 -5.01
N MET A 157 10.86 9.38 -4.98
CA MET A 157 9.86 9.35 -6.08
C MET A 157 8.96 10.60 -6.13
N MET A 158 9.03 11.51 -5.16
CA MET A 158 8.16 12.70 -5.14
C MET A 158 8.36 13.55 -6.40
N PRO A 159 7.28 14.00 -7.09
CA PRO A 159 7.34 14.70 -8.37
C PRO A 159 7.72 16.18 -8.23
N ILE A 160 8.58 16.48 -7.29
CA ILE A 160 9.11 17.81 -6.99
C ILE A 160 10.64 17.73 -7.04
N HIS A 161 11.26 18.65 -7.74
CA HIS A 161 12.70 18.70 -7.87
C HIS A 161 13.40 18.65 -6.49
N GLU A 162 14.44 17.84 -6.35
CA GLU A 162 15.13 17.59 -5.07
C GLU A 162 15.54 18.86 -4.31
N LYS A 163 16.04 19.89 -5.01
CA LYS A 163 16.39 21.19 -4.41
C LYS A 163 15.20 21.91 -3.76
N LEU A 164 13.97 21.62 -4.18
CA LEU A 164 12.74 22.20 -3.64
C LEU A 164 12.11 21.33 -2.55
N ARG A 165 12.51 20.06 -2.41
CA ARG A 165 11.99 19.18 -1.36
C ARG A 165 12.51 19.56 0.03
N GLY A 166 13.69 20.16 0.10
CA GLY A 166 14.26 20.68 1.33
C GLY A 166 14.35 19.62 2.43
N ARG A 167 13.81 19.95 3.63
CA ARG A 167 13.81 19.07 4.82
C ARG A 167 12.52 18.26 4.97
N ASP A 168 11.77 18.05 3.90
CA ASP A 168 10.43 17.45 3.95
C ASP A 168 10.43 15.92 4.18
N PHE A 169 11.60 15.28 4.19
CA PHE A 169 11.71 13.84 4.42
C PHE A 169 10.98 13.40 5.71
N GLN A 170 11.19 14.12 6.81
CA GLN A 170 10.54 13.77 8.08
C GLN A 170 9.01 13.89 8.00
N THR A 171 8.50 14.86 7.28
CA THR A 171 7.06 15.01 7.04
C THR A 171 6.50 13.84 6.26
N THR A 172 7.18 13.44 5.19
CA THR A 172 6.78 12.28 4.37
C THR A 172 6.86 10.97 5.15
N ARG A 173 7.95 10.76 5.89
CA ARG A 173 8.12 9.61 6.78
C ARG A 173 7.01 9.52 7.83
N ASN A 174 6.69 10.64 8.49
CA ASN A 174 5.62 10.67 9.48
C ASN A 174 4.24 10.44 8.84
N TYR A 175 4.01 10.97 7.63
CA TYR A 175 2.80 10.69 6.87
C TYR A 175 2.60 9.18 6.65
N LEU A 176 3.64 8.46 6.18
CA LEU A 176 3.57 7.02 5.95
C LEU A 176 3.25 6.26 7.25
N ARG A 177 3.94 6.60 8.33
CA ARG A 177 3.75 5.98 9.66
C ARG A 177 2.32 6.15 10.17
N VAL A 178 1.82 7.38 10.19
CA VAL A 178 0.46 7.69 10.68
C VAL A 178 -0.59 7.07 9.76
N SER A 179 -0.40 7.15 8.45
CA SER A 179 -1.35 6.57 7.49
C SER A 179 -1.42 5.05 7.64
N LEU A 180 -0.29 4.36 7.82
CA LEU A 180 -0.30 2.91 8.00
C LEU A 180 -0.93 2.50 9.34
N CYS A 181 -0.74 3.28 10.42
CA CYS A 181 -1.44 3.04 11.69
C CYS A 181 -2.97 3.17 11.52
N ASN A 182 -3.44 4.20 10.83
CA ASN A 182 -4.88 4.36 10.57
C ASN A 182 -5.45 3.23 9.69
N ILE A 183 -4.68 2.74 8.73
CA ILE A 183 -5.04 1.59 7.89
C ILE A 183 -5.09 0.30 8.74
N TYR A 184 -4.17 0.15 9.67
CA TYR A 184 -4.16 -0.97 10.61
C TYR A 184 -5.41 -0.97 11.50
N ASP A 185 -5.76 0.18 12.08
CA ASP A 185 -6.97 0.30 12.91
C ASP A 185 -8.22 -0.08 12.09
N GLU A 186 -8.32 0.40 10.83
CA GLU A 186 -9.41 -0.01 9.93
C GLU A 186 -9.40 -1.52 9.65
N LEU A 187 -8.22 -2.13 9.49
CA LEU A 187 -8.11 -3.57 9.26
C LEU A 187 -8.61 -4.34 10.48
N ILE A 188 -8.14 -4.00 11.67
CA ILE A 188 -8.53 -4.69 12.92
C ILE A 188 -10.03 -4.59 13.17
N ASP A 189 -10.63 -3.45 12.88
CA ASP A 189 -12.09 -3.25 13.05
C ASP A 189 -12.94 -4.11 12.10
N ARG A 190 -12.35 -4.60 11.00
CA ARG A 190 -13.09 -5.27 9.92
C ARG A 190 -12.72 -6.72 9.71
N ILE A 191 -11.50 -7.13 10.08
CA ILE A 191 -10.99 -8.45 9.73
C ILE A 191 -11.46 -9.53 10.73
N ASP A 192 -11.96 -10.62 10.17
CA ASP A 192 -12.09 -11.89 10.88
C ASP A 192 -10.82 -12.70 10.59
N ALA A 193 -9.75 -12.41 11.36
CA ALA A 193 -8.42 -12.96 11.09
C ALA A 193 -8.38 -14.50 11.09
N PRO A 194 -9.05 -15.21 12.01
CA PRO A 194 -9.15 -16.68 11.93
C PRO A 194 -9.80 -17.16 10.63
N ALA A 195 -10.94 -16.57 10.22
CA ALA A 195 -11.65 -16.96 9.01
C ALA A 195 -10.82 -16.69 7.75
N VAL A 196 -10.15 -15.53 7.67
CA VAL A 196 -9.26 -15.19 6.56
C VAL A 196 -8.08 -16.17 6.48
N THR A 197 -7.44 -16.49 7.63
CA THR A 197 -6.33 -17.44 7.68
C THR A 197 -6.74 -18.81 7.14
N GLU A 198 -7.90 -19.32 7.58
CA GLU A 198 -8.45 -20.59 7.10
C GLU A 198 -8.75 -20.55 5.59
N ALA A 199 -9.37 -19.45 5.11
CA ALA A 199 -9.68 -19.29 3.69
C ALA A 199 -8.43 -19.25 2.82
N LEU A 200 -7.35 -18.62 3.28
CA LEU A 200 -6.07 -18.56 2.58
C LEU A 200 -5.41 -19.95 2.49
N LEU A 201 -5.40 -20.72 3.58
CA LEU A 201 -4.82 -22.06 3.60
C LEU A 201 -5.59 -23.03 2.69
N LYS A 202 -6.92 -22.96 2.67
CA LYS A 202 -7.74 -23.77 1.74
C LYS A 202 -7.45 -23.45 0.27
N SER A 203 -7.18 -22.20 -0.05
CA SER A 203 -6.87 -21.78 -1.42
C SER A 203 -5.49 -22.22 -1.91
N GLY A 204 -4.56 -22.52 -1.00
CA GLY A 204 -3.20 -23.00 -1.31
C GLY A 204 -3.07 -24.52 -1.42
N ALA A 205 -4.11 -25.27 -1.10
CA ALA A 205 -4.11 -26.76 -1.09
C ALA A 205 -4.57 -27.36 -2.44
N VAL A 206 -4.81 -26.54 -3.48
CA VAL A 206 -5.15 -26.91 -4.86
C VAL A 206 -3.94 -26.66 -5.75
#